data_38d0ed60f90ca2ca1ac4db6cda36d841
#
_entry.id   38d0ed60f90ca2ca1ac4db6cda36d841
#
_cell.length_a   1.000
_cell.length_b   1.000
_cell.length_c   1.000
_cell.angle_alpha   90.00
_cell.angle_beta   90.00
_cell.angle_gamma   90.00
#
_symmetry.space_group_name_H-M   'P 1'
#
loop_
_entity.id
_entity.type
_entity.pdbx_description
1 polymer ?
#
loop_
_entity_poly.entity_id
_entity_poly.type
_entity_poly.pdbx_seq_one_letter_code
_entity_poly.pdbx_strand_id
1 'polypeptide(L)'
;MSKKIQYLKIIFDSEIKSFEIPALRGAIIAKVGQDKSLFHNHIDDKKLVYSYPLIQYKSINNKASIVCIDEGTEEMESYFTIKKRSIELSGRTLEMKVESLVLEPFELKISDRQFDYTINQWIALNQEGYQNYRKMESLVEKITFLQKKLVGNILSFAKGIEWKIEQEIKLSIISLEEPKWCNLKGQKVLAFDCKFKSNVLLPNYIGLGKSVSLGFGVIKEIR
;
A
#
# COMPACT_ATOMS: atom_id res chain seq x y z
N MET A 1 -6.43 -14.74 16.76
CA MET A 1 -5.21 -15.44 16.27
C MET A 1 -4.27 -14.43 15.66
N SER A 2 -2.95 -14.54 15.92
CA SER A 2 -1.93 -13.72 15.28
C SER A 2 -1.39 -14.42 14.02
N LYS A 3 -0.76 -13.66 13.10
CA LYS A 3 0.02 -14.17 11.99
C LYS A 3 1.38 -13.48 11.97
N LYS A 4 2.45 -14.25 11.90
CA LYS A 4 3.78 -13.70 11.64
C LYS A 4 4.02 -13.63 10.14
N ILE A 5 4.52 -12.50 9.68
CA ILE A 5 4.93 -12.25 8.29
C ILE A 5 6.39 -11.79 8.28
N GLN A 6 7.08 -12.02 7.16
CA GLN A 6 8.33 -11.32 6.88
C GLN A 6 7.99 -9.93 6.32
N TYR A 7 8.62 -8.91 6.86
CA TYR A 7 8.42 -7.52 6.44
C TYR A 7 9.76 -6.91 6.05
N LEU A 8 9.85 -6.46 4.80
CA LEU A 8 11.04 -5.77 4.27
C LEU A 8 10.66 -4.35 3.88
N LYS A 9 11.42 -3.37 4.38
CA LYS A 9 11.36 -1.99 3.95
C LYS A 9 12.72 -1.55 3.44
N ILE A 10 12.77 -1.05 2.22
CA ILE A 10 13.96 -0.51 1.56
C ILE A 10 13.71 0.96 1.27
N ILE A 11 14.65 1.80 1.66
CA ILE A 11 14.70 3.22 1.29
C ILE A 11 15.99 3.44 0.51
N PHE A 12 15.87 4.02 -0.67
CA PHE A 12 17.01 4.40 -1.50
C PHE A 12 17.36 5.88 -1.26
N ASP A 13 18.60 6.25 -1.50
CA ASP A 13 19.06 7.65 -1.38
C ASP A 13 18.51 8.58 -2.47
N SER A 14 17.78 8.01 -3.42
CA SER A 14 17.24 8.71 -4.58
C SER A 14 15.91 9.39 -4.28
N GLU A 15 15.86 10.71 -4.48
CA GLU A 15 14.64 11.48 -4.29
C GLU A 15 13.63 11.27 -5.42
N ILE A 16 12.37 11.04 -5.04
CA ILE A 16 11.24 10.97 -5.97
C ILE A 16 10.01 11.66 -5.40
N LYS A 17 9.16 12.15 -6.28
CA LYS A 17 7.82 12.65 -5.95
C LYS A 17 6.80 11.52 -6.03
N SER A 18 5.70 11.62 -5.29
CA SER A 18 4.66 10.58 -5.24
C SER A 18 4.08 10.25 -6.63
N PHE A 19 3.98 11.22 -7.53
CA PHE A 19 3.49 10.98 -8.89
C PHE A 19 4.47 10.19 -9.79
N GLU A 20 5.74 10.05 -9.38
CA GLU A 20 6.76 9.27 -10.09
C GLU A 20 6.75 7.78 -9.71
N ILE A 21 5.98 7.37 -8.69
CA ILE A 21 5.93 5.97 -8.23
C ILE A 21 5.55 4.99 -9.36
N PRO A 22 4.58 5.28 -10.24
CA PRO A 22 4.29 4.38 -11.37
C PRO A 22 5.50 4.19 -12.32
N ALA A 23 6.26 5.26 -12.58
CA ALA A 23 7.48 5.20 -13.40
C ALA A 23 8.60 4.44 -12.68
N LEU A 24 8.79 4.65 -11.37
CA LEU A 24 9.71 3.88 -10.52
C LEU A 24 9.40 2.37 -10.61
N ARG A 25 8.13 2.00 -10.45
CA ARG A 25 7.71 0.60 -10.59
C ARG A 25 8.08 0.04 -11.96
N GLY A 26 7.74 0.75 -13.05
CA GLY A 26 8.06 0.34 -14.41
C GLY A 26 9.56 0.15 -14.64
N ALA A 27 10.38 1.09 -14.14
CA ALA A 27 11.84 1.03 -14.27
C ALA A 27 12.45 -0.16 -13.49
N ILE A 28 11.95 -0.46 -12.29
CA ILE A 28 12.40 -1.63 -11.51
C ILE A 28 12.00 -2.93 -12.21
N ILE A 29 10.76 -3.04 -12.67
CA ILE A 29 10.27 -4.20 -13.42
C ILE A 29 11.14 -4.46 -14.66
N ALA A 30 11.47 -3.41 -15.41
CA ALA A 30 12.35 -3.53 -16.58
C ALA A 30 13.76 -4.05 -16.22
N LYS A 31 14.22 -3.84 -14.99
CA LYS A 31 15.50 -4.32 -14.49
C LYS A 31 15.47 -5.78 -14.04
N VAL A 32 14.43 -6.19 -13.30
CA VAL A 32 14.34 -7.55 -12.75
C VAL A 32 13.88 -8.57 -13.79
N GLY A 33 13.21 -8.13 -14.85
CA GLY A 33 12.66 -9.00 -15.89
C GLY A 33 11.16 -9.23 -15.73
N GLN A 34 10.51 -9.60 -16.84
CA GLN A 34 9.05 -9.78 -16.88
C GLN A 34 8.57 -11.14 -16.34
N ASP A 35 9.48 -12.06 -16.12
CA ASP A 35 9.22 -13.37 -15.51
C ASP A 35 8.95 -13.30 -13.99
N LYS A 36 9.24 -12.16 -13.36
CA LYS A 36 9.09 -11.91 -11.93
C LYS A 36 7.69 -11.40 -11.58
N SER A 37 6.73 -12.32 -11.43
CA SER A 37 5.30 -12.04 -11.34
C SER A 37 4.90 -11.11 -10.19
N LEU A 38 5.54 -11.21 -9.00
CA LEU A 38 5.20 -10.39 -7.84
C LEU A 38 5.55 -8.90 -8.04
N PHE A 39 6.57 -8.58 -8.84
CA PHE A 39 6.87 -7.18 -9.20
C PHE A 39 5.77 -6.56 -10.07
N HIS A 40 5.12 -7.37 -10.91
CA HIS A 40 4.03 -6.94 -11.80
C HIS A 40 2.66 -6.98 -11.12
N ASN A 41 2.51 -7.77 -10.05
CA ASN A 41 1.23 -8.10 -9.45
C ASN A 41 0.25 -8.76 -10.45
N HIS A 42 0.78 -9.56 -11.40
CA HIS A 42 0.02 -10.38 -12.34
C HIS A 42 0.45 -11.84 -12.18
N ILE A 43 -0.46 -12.68 -11.80
CA ILE A 43 -0.31 -14.12 -11.81
C ILE A 43 -1.09 -14.61 -13.05
N ASP A 44 -0.39 -14.91 -14.15
CA ASP A 44 -0.92 -15.38 -15.44
C ASP A 44 -1.84 -14.44 -16.23
N ASP A 45 -1.63 -14.38 -17.56
CA ASP A 45 -2.42 -13.61 -18.53
C ASP A 45 -3.90 -14.02 -18.63
N LYS A 46 -4.34 -15.07 -17.92
CA LYS A 46 -5.70 -15.64 -18.00
C LYS A 46 -6.54 -15.53 -16.74
N LYS A 47 -5.99 -15.12 -15.59
CA LYS A 47 -6.77 -14.85 -14.37
C LYS A 47 -6.21 -13.62 -13.66
N LEU A 48 -6.88 -12.50 -13.82
CA LEU A 48 -6.78 -11.36 -12.90
C LEU A 48 -7.28 -11.82 -11.52
N VAL A 49 -6.44 -12.56 -10.80
CA VAL A 49 -6.66 -12.74 -9.37
C VAL A 49 -6.29 -11.42 -8.73
N TYR A 50 -7.26 -10.67 -8.29
CA TYR A 50 -7.06 -9.49 -7.45
C TYR A 50 -6.46 -9.93 -6.12
N SER A 51 -5.16 -10.26 -6.14
CA SER A 51 -4.39 -10.52 -4.94
C SER A 51 -3.82 -9.21 -4.39
N TYR A 52 -3.70 -9.13 -3.09
CA TYR A 52 -3.01 -8.00 -2.46
C TYR A 52 -1.53 -8.00 -2.88
N PRO A 53 -0.97 -6.87 -3.38
CA PRO A 53 0.39 -6.84 -3.88
C PRO A 53 1.40 -6.98 -2.73
N LEU A 54 2.24 -8.01 -2.82
CA LEU A 54 3.28 -8.29 -1.84
C LEU A 54 4.52 -7.42 -2.01
N ILE A 55 4.71 -6.80 -3.19
CA ILE A 55 5.74 -5.79 -3.46
C ILE A 55 5.05 -4.46 -3.77
N GLN A 56 5.37 -3.43 -2.99
CA GLN A 56 4.72 -2.12 -3.07
C GLN A 56 5.75 -1.01 -3.19
N TYR A 57 5.57 -0.14 -4.18
CA TYR A 57 6.44 1.01 -4.42
C TYR A 57 5.89 2.23 -3.70
N LYS A 58 6.77 2.99 -3.05
CA LYS A 58 6.41 4.12 -2.19
C LYS A 58 7.36 5.30 -2.40
N SER A 59 6.91 6.46 -1.96
CA SER A 59 7.77 7.60 -1.66
C SER A 59 7.69 7.83 -0.15
N ILE A 60 8.75 7.50 0.58
CA ILE A 60 8.86 7.69 2.03
C ILE A 60 9.86 8.81 2.26
N ASN A 61 9.42 9.91 2.90
CA ASN A 61 10.24 11.12 3.08
C ASN A 61 10.84 11.64 1.76
N ASN A 62 10.04 11.63 0.69
CA ASN A 62 10.45 11.97 -0.69
C ASN A 62 11.55 11.09 -1.28
N LYS A 63 11.80 9.91 -0.72
CA LYS A 63 12.79 8.95 -1.23
C LYS A 63 12.11 7.75 -1.86
N ALA A 64 12.69 7.25 -2.96
CA ALA A 64 12.28 6.01 -3.58
C ALA A 64 12.33 4.87 -2.55
N SER A 65 11.24 4.16 -2.40
CA SER A 65 11.13 3.13 -1.36
C SER A 65 10.30 1.96 -1.84
N ILE A 66 10.60 0.77 -1.30
CA ILE A 66 9.86 -0.46 -1.55
C ILE A 66 9.52 -1.10 -0.23
N VAL A 67 8.29 -1.59 -0.12
CA VAL A 67 7.82 -2.43 1.00
C VAL A 67 7.42 -3.78 0.44
N CYS A 68 7.97 -4.85 1.04
CA CYS A 68 7.66 -6.22 0.66
C CYS A 68 7.14 -7.02 1.86
N ILE A 69 6.31 -8.02 1.58
CA ILE A 69 5.67 -8.89 2.57
C ILE A 69 5.82 -10.34 2.11
N ASP A 70 6.19 -11.23 3.04
CA ASP A 70 6.32 -12.69 2.85
C ASP A 70 7.08 -13.02 1.54
N GLU A 71 6.49 -13.75 0.60
CA GLU A 71 7.09 -14.13 -0.68
C GLU A 71 7.64 -12.94 -1.48
N GLY A 72 7.06 -11.74 -1.29
CA GLY A 72 7.58 -10.51 -1.90
C GLY A 72 8.96 -10.14 -1.37
N THR A 73 9.34 -10.58 -0.15
CA THR A 73 10.69 -10.36 0.39
C THR A 73 11.72 -11.23 -0.29
N GLU A 74 11.38 -12.50 -0.55
CA GLU A 74 12.21 -13.45 -1.25
C GLU A 74 12.40 -13.05 -2.72
N GLU A 75 11.31 -12.70 -3.40
CA GLU A 75 11.36 -12.26 -4.79
C GLU A 75 12.22 -11.00 -4.96
N MET A 76 12.25 -10.12 -3.95
CA MET A 76 13.08 -8.90 -3.96
C MET A 76 14.58 -9.21 -3.98
N GLU A 77 15.04 -10.39 -3.59
CA GLU A 77 16.44 -10.80 -3.71
C GLU A 77 16.93 -10.69 -5.16
N SER A 78 16.07 -11.01 -6.14
CA SER A 78 16.39 -10.90 -7.56
C SER A 78 16.83 -9.49 -7.97
N TYR A 79 16.27 -8.44 -7.36
CA TYR A 79 16.70 -7.06 -7.59
C TYR A 79 18.13 -6.83 -7.10
N PHE A 80 18.53 -7.43 -5.99
CA PHE A 80 19.88 -7.25 -5.42
C PHE A 80 20.97 -7.99 -6.18
N THR A 81 20.64 -8.99 -7.00
CA THR A 81 21.62 -9.69 -7.87
C THR A 81 21.99 -8.85 -9.11
N ILE A 82 21.26 -7.78 -9.41
CA ILE A 82 21.51 -6.92 -10.58
C ILE A 82 22.77 -6.08 -10.36
N LYS A 83 23.78 -6.22 -11.25
CA LYS A 83 25.05 -5.49 -11.14
C LYS A 83 24.87 -3.97 -11.29
N LYS A 84 24.07 -3.51 -12.27
CA LYS A 84 23.80 -2.08 -12.52
C LYS A 84 22.37 -1.75 -12.13
N ARG A 85 22.19 -1.18 -10.94
CA ARG A 85 20.88 -0.86 -10.36
C ARG A 85 20.39 0.55 -10.69
N SER A 86 21.16 1.36 -11.41
CA SER A 86 20.69 2.66 -11.88
C SER A 86 19.46 2.51 -12.78
N ILE A 87 18.49 3.40 -12.63
CA ILE A 87 17.25 3.45 -13.41
C ILE A 87 17.09 4.82 -14.07
N GLU A 88 16.39 4.85 -15.20
CA GLU A 88 15.97 6.11 -15.82
C GLU A 88 14.57 6.45 -15.32
N LEU A 89 14.41 7.64 -14.75
CA LEU A 89 13.17 8.13 -14.21
C LEU A 89 12.93 9.59 -14.59
N SER A 90 11.87 9.87 -15.34
CA SER A 90 11.50 11.25 -15.73
C SER A 90 12.66 12.05 -16.36
N GLY A 91 13.47 11.40 -17.22
CA GLY A 91 14.61 12.01 -17.90
C GLY A 91 15.89 12.20 -17.06
N ARG A 92 15.97 11.54 -15.90
CA ARG A 92 17.16 11.56 -15.04
C ARG A 92 17.57 10.14 -14.64
N THR A 93 18.85 9.92 -14.47
CA THR A 93 19.40 8.66 -13.98
C THR A 93 19.44 8.69 -12.46
N LEU A 94 18.85 7.67 -11.81
CA LEU A 94 18.92 7.46 -10.37
C LEU A 94 19.76 6.22 -10.06
N GLU A 95 20.75 6.35 -9.19
CA GLU A 95 21.69 5.28 -8.87
C GLU A 95 21.12 4.19 -7.95
N MET A 96 20.01 4.42 -7.32
CA MET A 96 19.28 3.48 -6.45
C MET A 96 20.18 2.83 -5.39
N LYS A 97 21.04 3.63 -4.76
CA LYS A 97 21.84 3.17 -3.61
C LYS A 97 20.91 2.98 -2.41
N VAL A 98 21.09 1.88 -1.69
CA VAL A 98 20.30 1.62 -0.48
C VAL A 98 20.80 2.51 0.64
N GLU A 99 19.91 3.36 1.17
CA GLU A 99 20.18 4.17 2.36
C GLU A 99 19.78 3.43 3.64
N SER A 100 18.64 2.73 3.60
CA SER A 100 18.14 1.95 4.73
C SER A 100 17.47 0.67 4.25
N LEU A 101 17.77 -0.43 4.94
CA LEU A 101 17.13 -1.71 4.73
C LEU A 101 16.75 -2.28 6.10
N VAL A 102 15.48 -2.58 6.29
CA VAL A 102 14.95 -3.24 7.48
C VAL A 102 14.22 -4.49 7.04
N LEU A 103 14.72 -5.64 7.44
CA LEU A 103 14.09 -6.95 7.26
C LEU A 103 13.85 -7.53 8.64
N GLU A 104 12.59 -7.70 9.00
CA GLU A 104 12.22 -8.20 10.32
C GLU A 104 10.91 -9.00 10.26
N PRO A 105 10.72 -9.97 11.16
CA PRO A 105 9.42 -10.58 11.36
C PRO A 105 8.46 -9.56 12.00
N PHE A 106 7.24 -9.48 11.48
CA PHE A 106 6.19 -8.65 12.04
C PHE A 106 5.00 -9.52 12.46
N GLU A 107 4.52 -9.32 13.69
CA GLU A 107 3.36 -10.04 14.20
C GLU A 107 2.07 -9.23 14.00
N LEU A 108 1.27 -9.64 13.04
CA LEU A 108 -0.10 -9.16 12.85
C LEU A 108 -1.01 -9.77 13.93
N LYS A 109 -1.82 -8.94 14.58
CA LYS A 109 -2.78 -9.41 15.57
C LYS A 109 -3.95 -8.46 15.76
N ILE A 110 -5.06 -9.01 16.25
CA ILE A 110 -6.14 -8.25 16.85
C ILE A 110 -5.87 -8.18 18.35
N SER A 111 -6.00 -6.99 18.91
CA SER A 111 -5.67 -6.68 20.31
C SER A 111 -6.89 -6.06 21.00
N ASP A 112 -6.94 -6.14 22.32
CA ASP A 112 -7.94 -5.41 23.12
C ASP A 112 -7.68 -3.90 23.14
N ARG A 113 -6.42 -3.47 22.94
CA ARG A 113 -6.07 -2.06 22.76
C ARG A 113 -6.23 -1.61 21.32
N GLN A 114 -6.43 -0.31 21.12
CA GLN A 114 -6.44 0.30 19.80
C GLN A 114 -5.10 0.95 19.46
N PHE A 115 -4.78 0.94 18.20
CA PHE A 115 -3.62 1.57 17.59
C PHE A 115 -4.08 2.76 16.75
N ASP A 116 -3.34 3.85 16.81
CA ASP A 116 -3.63 5.07 16.03
C ASP A 116 -2.83 5.06 14.73
N TYR A 117 -3.51 5.34 13.62
CA TYR A 117 -2.92 5.36 12.28
C TYR A 117 -3.30 6.61 11.51
N THR A 118 -2.39 7.05 10.63
CA THR A 118 -2.76 7.84 9.45
C THR A 118 -2.89 6.92 8.25
N ILE A 119 -3.75 7.28 7.30
CA ILE A 119 -3.76 6.73 5.94
C ILE A 119 -3.77 7.88 4.95
N ASN A 120 -2.87 7.84 3.98
CA ASN A 120 -2.68 8.93 3.02
C ASN A 120 -2.98 8.46 1.60
N GLN A 121 -3.59 9.34 0.80
CA GLN A 121 -4.00 9.08 -0.59
C GLN A 121 -4.81 7.79 -0.73
N TRP A 122 -5.71 7.54 0.18
CA TRP A 122 -6.51 6.32 0.20
C TRP A 122 -7.62 6.33 -0.87
N ILE A 123 -7.51 5.47 -1.89
CA ILE A 123 -8.56 5.23 -2.86
C ILE A 123 -9.52 4.18 -2.29
N ALA A 124 -10.51 4.66 -1.54
CA ALA A 124 -11.50 3.84 -0.82
C ALA A 124 -12.57 3.26 -1.74
N LEU A 125 -12.93 3.99 -2.79
CA LEU A 125 -14.17 3.81 -3.52
C LEU A 125 -13.95 3.24 -4.93
N ASN A 126 -14.84 2.36 -5.36
CA ASN A 126 -15.07 2.03 -6.75
C ASN A 126 -16.14 2.99 -7.33
N GLN A 127 -16.49 2.82 -8.59
CA GLN A 127 -17.49 3.67 -9.24
C GLN A 127 -18.84 3.66 -8.53
N GLU A 128 -19.34 2.49 -8.16
CA GLU A 128 -20.59 2.33 -7.42
C GLU A 128 -20.49 2.95 -6.02
N GLY A 129 -19.40 2.67 -5.29
CA GLY A 129 -19.13 3.26 -3.98
C GLY A 129 -19.06 4.79 -4.02
N TYR A 130 -18.48 5.36 -5.08
CA TYR A 130 -18.47 6.80 -5.29
C TYR A 130 -19.88 7.38 -5.52
N GLN A 131 -20.72 6.72 -6.33
CA GLN A 131 -22.11 7.15 -6.53
C GLN A 131 -22.90 7.12 -5.22
N ASN A 132 -22.70 6.09 -4.40
CA ASN A 132 -23.37 5.99 -3.10
C ASN A 132 -22.87 7.08 -2.14
N TYR A 133 -21.54 7.30 -2.06
CA TYR A 133 -20.93 8.35 -1.24
C TYR A 133 -21.44 9.75 -1.58
N ARG A 134 -21.63 10.05 -2.86
CA ARG A 134 -22.16 11.34 -3.32
C ARG A 134 -23.61 11.61 -2.89
N LYS A 135 -24.41 10.57 -2.75
CA LYS A 135 -25.83 10.67 -2.34
C LYS A 135 -26.00 10.89 -0.84
N MET A 136 -24.95 10.64 -0.04
CA MET A 136 -25.02 10.84 1.41
C MET A 136 -24.97 12.32 1.74
N GLU A 137 -25.92 12.78 2.54
CA GLU A 137 -26.03 14.19 2.90
C GLU A 137 -25.22 14.52 4.16
N SER A 138 -25.25 13.64 5.16
CA SER A 138 -24.58 13.89 6.42
C SER A 138 -23.13 13.40 6.44
N LEU A 139 -22.28 14.16 7.16
CA LEU A 139 -20.88 13.77 7.39
C LEU A 139 -20.80 12.44 8.17
N VAL A 140 -21.74 12.19 9.08
CA VAL A 140 -21.79 10.96 9.88
C VAL A 140 -22.01 9.75 8.99
N GLU A 141 -22.94 9.82 8.01
CA GLU A 141 -23.16 8.74 7.04
C GLU A 141 -21.91 8.50 6.19
N LYS A 142 -21.26 9.55 5.70
CA LYS A 142 -20.02 9.45 4.92
C LYS A 142 -18.89 8.80 5.71
N ILE A 143 -18.69 9.21 6.97
CA ILE A 143 -17.68 8.60 7.86
C ILE A 143 -18.01 7.13 8.11
N THR A 144 -19.23 6.80 8.47
CA THR A 144 -19.67 5.42 8.73
C THR A 144 -19.45 4.53 7.48
N PHE A 145 -19.78 5.05 6.31
CA PHE A 145 -19.55 4.35 5.06
C PHE A 145 -18.07 4.11 4.79
N LEU A 146 -17.22 5.12 4.98
CA LEU A 146 -15.77 5.00 4.82
C LEU A 146 -15.14 4.05 5.85
N GLN A 147 -15.61 4.03 7.09
CA GLN A 147 -15.17 3.07 8.10
C GLN A 147 -15.40 1.62 7.64
N LYS A 148 -16.58 1.33 7.11
CA LYS A 148 -16.89 0.00 6.53
C LYS A 148 -15.96 -0.35 5.36
N LYS A 149 -15.63 0.63 4.50
CA LYS A 149 -14.66 0.42 3.41
C LYS A 149 -13.27 0.13 3.93
N LEU A 150 -12.82 0.83 4.96
CA LEU A 150 -11.49 0.64 5.55
C LEU A 150 -11.36 -0.73 6.24
N VAL A 151 -12.39 -1.16 6.97
CA VAL A 151 -12.47 -2.54 7.51
C VAL A 151 -12.38 -3.57 6.37
N GLY A 152 -13.15 -3.37 5.28
CA GLY A 152 -13.08 -4.24 4.10
C GLY A 152 -11.69 -4.27 3.45
N ASN A 153 -10.94 -3.15 3.48
CA ASN A 153 -9.57 -3.10 2.96
C ASN A 153 -8.59 -3.86 3.87
N ILE A 154 -8.76 -3.79 5.20
CA ILE A 154 -7.96 -4.61 6.15
C ILE A 154 -8.25 -6.10 5.92
N LEU A 155 -9.50 -6.49 5.73
CA LEU A 155 -9.87 -7.87 5.42
C LEU A 155 -9.32 -8.33 4.05
N SER A 156 -9.29 -7.44 3.05
CA SER A 156 -8.68 -7.72 1.75
C SER A 156 -7.16 -7.92 1.85
N PHE A 157 -6.48 -7.10 2.66
CA PHE A 157 -5.08 -7.29 3.01
C PHE A 157 -4.86 -8.66 3.68
N ALA A 158 -5.62 -8.94 4.74
CA ALA A 158 -5.53 -10.19 5.49
C ALA A 158 -5.74 -11.41 4.57
N LYS A 159 -6.75 -11.37 3.69
CA LYS A 159 -6.98 -12.42 2.70
C LYS A 159 -5.80 -12.59 1.75
N GLY A 160 -5.21 -11.48 1.29
CA GLY A 160 -4.10 -11.50 0.33
C GLY A 160 -2.79 -12.08 0.88
N ILE A 161 -2.65 -12.11 2.20
CA ILE A 161 -1.53 -12.73 2.90
C ILE A 161 -1.97 -14.00 3.68
N GLU A 162 -3.13 -14.57 3.37
CA GLU A 162 -3.66 -15.78 4.02
C GLU A 162 -3.80 -15.69 5.55
N TRP A 163 -4.09 -14.49 6.05
CA TRP A 163 -4.38 -14.27 7.46
C TRP A 163 -5.88 -14.39 7.73
N LYS A 164 -6.29 -15.46 8.40
CA LYS A 164 -7.69 -15.66 8.79
C LYS A 164 -8.01 -14.84 10.04
N ILE A 165 -8.84 -13.83 9.87
CA ILE A 165 -9.37 -13.00 10.96
C ILE A 165 -10.73 -13.55 11.37
N GLU A 166 -10.86 -14.01 12.62
CA GLU A 166 -12.10 -14.54 13.20
C GLU A 166 -12.72 -13.57 14.21
N GLN A 167 -11.94 -12.62 14.71
CA GLN A 167 -12.38 -11.60 15.65
C GLN A 167 -12.91 -10.37 14.93
N GLU A 168 -13.78 -9.63 15.60
CA GLU A 168 -14.30 -8.38 15.07
C GLU A 168 -13.21 -7.31 14.95
N ILE A 169 -13.13 -6.68 13.80
CA ILE A 169 -12.29 -5.50 13.58
C ILE A 169 -13.06 -4.28 14.09
N LYS A 170 -12.55 -3.69 15.18
CA LYS A 170 -13.04 -2.42 15.72
C LYS A 170 -12.24 -1.29 15.10
N LEU A 171 -12.91 -0.38 14.40
CA LEU A 171 -12.28 0.73 13.69
C LEU A 171 -13.13 1.99 13.78
N SER A 172 -12.48 3.12 14.03
CA SER A 172 -13.10 4.44 14.06
C SER A 172 -12.22 5.44 13.31
N ILE A 173 -12.80 6.19 12.37
CA ILE A 173 -12.13 7.35 11.76
C ILE A 173 -12.22 8.51 12.76
N ILE A 174 -11.07 9.07 13.13
CA ILE A 174 -10.93 10.14 14.13
C ILE A 174 -10.95 11.51 13.46
N SER A 175 -10.27 11.62 12.31
CA SER A 175 -10.33 12.83 11.49
C SER A 175 -10.32 12.44 10.01
N LEU A 176 -11.07 13.18 9.21
CA LEU A 176 -11.14 13.04 7.77
C LEU A 176 -10.84 14.39 7.15
N GLU A 177 -9.80 14.47 6.31
CA GLU A 177 -9.52 15.67 5.53
C GLU A 177 -10.46 15.77 4.33
N GLU A 178 -10.54 16.95 3.72
CA GLU A 178 -11.26 17.09 2.46
C GLU A 178 -10.66 16.18 1.40
N PRO A 179 -11.50 15.36 0.72
CA PRO A 179 -11.01 14.44 -0.28
C PRO A 179 -10.42 15.17 -1.48
N LYS A 180 -9.34 14.62 -2.04
CA LYS A 180 -8.59 15.21 -3.14
C LYS A 180 -8.76 14.38 -4.41
N TRP A 181 -8.87 15.06 -5.55
CA TRP A 181 -8.84 14.39 -6.84
C TRP A 181 -7.40 14.06 -7.23
N CYS A 182 -7.15 12.78 -7.49
CA CYS A 182 -5.87 12.29 -7.98
C CYS A 182 -6.02 11.73 -9.39
N ASN A 183 -4.94 11.74 -10.17
CA ASN A 183 -4.89 11.08 -11.46
C ASN A 183 -4.31 9.66 -11.29
N LEU A 184 -5.07 8.66 -11.70
CA LEU A 184 -4.64 7.26 -11.70
C LEU A 184 -4.85 6.69 -13.11
N LYS A 185 -3.76 6.38 -13.82
CA LYS A 185 -3.81 5.81 -15.18
C LYS A 185 -4.72 6.62 -16.14
N GLY A 186 -4.63 7.96 -16.08
CA GLY A 186 -5.44 8.85 -16.91
C GLY A 186 -6.87 9.11 -16.43
N GLN A 187 -7.31 8.46 -15.35
CA GLN A 187 -8.63 8.66 -14.76
C GLN A 187 -8.55 9.48 -13.47
N LYS A 188 -9.49 10.41 -13.28
CA LYS A 188 -9.66 11.12 -12.00
C LYS A 188 -10.32 10.19 -10.98
N VAL A 189 -9.66 9.98 -9.85
CA VAL A 189 -10.15 9.19 -8.72
C VAL A 189 -10.15 10.02 -7.45
N LEU A 190 -11.11 9.76 -6.56
CA LEU A 190 -11.17 10.43 -5.27
C LEU A 190 -10.31 9.70 -4.25
N ALA A 191 -9.39 10.42 -3.64
CA ALA A 191 -8.51 9.91 -2.58
C ALA A 191 -8.78 10.65 -1.27
N PHE A 192 -8.65 9.93 -0.16
CA PHE A 192 -8.89 10.41 1.18
C PHE A 192 -7.61 10.36 2.01
N ASP A 193 -7.43 11.37 2.85
CA ASP A 193 -6.45 11.39 3.92
C ASP A 193 -7.21 11.38 5.25
N CYS A 194 -6.92 10.45 6.14
CA CYS A 194 -7.59 10.39 7.44
C CYS A 194 -6.70 9.82 8.55
N LYS A 195 -7.11 10.11 9.80
CA LYS A 195 -6.61 9.42 10.99
C LYS A 195 -7.68 8.44 11.46
N PHE A 196 -7.26 7.25 11.84
CA PHE A 196 -8.18 6.23 12.37
C PHE A 196 -7.54 5.45 13.51
N LYS A 197 -8.40 4.88 14.34
CA LYS A 197 -8.04 3.90 15.37
C LYS A 197 -8.52 2.53 14.93
N SER A 198 -7.71 1.51 15.20
CA SER A 198 -8.11 0.12 14.98
C SER A 198 -7.51 -0.79 16.05
N ASN A 199 -8.21 -1.87 16.38
CA ASN A 199 -7.68 -2.94 17.23
C ASN A 199 -6.75 -3.90 16.45
N VAL A 200 -6.48 -3.65 15.19
CA VAL A 200 -5.57 -4.44 14.35
C VAL A 200 -4.19 -3.82 14.36
N LEU A 201 -3.17 -4.57 14.78
CA LEU A 201 -1.78 -4.16 14.65
C LEU A 201 -1.30 -4.44 13.23
N LEU A 202 -0.95 -3.37 12.49
CA LEU A 202 -0.53 -3.38 11.08
C LEU A 202 0.87 -2.80 10.93
N PRO A 203 1.70 -3.34 10.01
CA PRO A 203 3.02 -2.76 9.75
C PRO A 203 2.92 -1.41 9.07
N ASN A 204 3.86 -0.52 9.38
CA ASN A 204 3.95 0.79 8.76
C ASN A 204 4.21 0.69 7.25
N TYR A 205 3.72 1.66 6.51
CA TYR A 205 3.95 1.86 5.08
C TYR A 205 3.34 0.82 4.15
N ILE A 206 2.60 -0.19 4.64
CA ILE A 206 1.74 -0.98 3.74
C ILE A 206 0.60 -0.11 3.22
N GLY A 207 0.03 -0.49 2.09
CA GLY A 207 -1.12 0.20 1.51
C GLY A 207 -2.43 -0.51 1.83
N LEU A 208 -3.50 0.24 2.06
CA LEU A 208 -4.87 -0.26 2.14
C LEU A 208 -5.73 0.37 1.06
N GLY A 209 -6.63 -0.39 0.45
CA GLY A 209 -7.52 0.07 -0.61
C GLY A 209 -7.03 -0.25 -2.01
N LYS A 210 -7.28 0.64 -2.97
CA LYS A 210 -6.91 0.41 -4.36
C LYS A 210 -5.54 0.97 -4.70
N SER A 211 -4.88 0.34 -5.68
CA SER A 211 -3.60 0.79 -6.24
C SER A 211 -2.47 0.93 -5.22
N VAL A 212 -2.48 0.09 -4.19
CA VAL A 212 -1.50 0.12 -3.10
C VAL A 212 -0.06 -0.12 -3.60
N SER A 213 0.12 -0.90 -4.69
CA SER A 213 1.43 -1.07 -5.33
C SER A 213 1.98 0.21 -5.96
N LEU A 214 1.14 1.22 -6.15
CA LEU A 214 1.49 2.53 -6.74
C LEU A 214 1.54 3.65 -5.69
N GLY A 215 1.70 3.32 -4.41
CA GLY A 215 1.88 4.29 -3.33
C GLY A 215 0.60 4.89 -2.77
N PHE A 216 -0.57 4.36 -3.14
CA PHE A 216 -1.85 4.79 -2.59
C PHE A 216 -2.18 4.07 -1.28
N GLY A 217 -2.97 4.72 -0.43
CA GLY A 217 -3.48 4.18 0.82
C GLY A 217 -2.42 3.83 1.86
N VAL A 218 -1.31 4.55 1.89
CA VAL A 218 -0.17 4.27 2.77
C VAL A 218 -0.53 4.56 4.22
N ILE A 219 -0.42 3.54 5.08
CA ILE A 219 -0.66 3.70 6.51
C ILE A 219 0.64 3.96 7.28
N LYS A 220 0.51 4.69 8.38
CA LYS A 220 1.59 4.91 9.35
C LYS A 220 1.00 4.99 10.75
N GLU A 221 1.56 4.22 11.70
CA GLU A 221 1.22 4.30 13.11
C GLU A 221 1.66 5.66 13.69
N ILE A 222 0.76 6.27 14.46
CA ILE A 222 1.02 7.49 15.22
C ILE A 222 1.42 7.04 16.64
N ARG A 223 2.64 7.39 17.03
CA ARG A 223 3.14 7.15 18.39
C ARG A 223 2.92 8.39 19.24
#